data_e6ed6784da5a26d8e718bf2c6b05f343
#
_entry.id   e6ed6784da5a26d8e718bf2c6b05f343
#
_cell.length_a   1.000
_cell.length_b   1.000
_cell.length_c   1.000
_cell.angle_alpha   90.00
_cell.angle_beta   90.00
_cell.angle_gamma   90.00
#
_symmetry.space_group_name_H-M   'P 1'
#
loop_
_entity.id
_entity.type
_entity.pdbx_description
1 polymer ?
#
loop_
_entity_poly.entity_id
_entity_poly.type
_entity_poly.pdbx_seq_one_letter_code
_entity_poly.pdbx_strand_id
1 'polypeptide(L)'
;MSRVLFAPAAAADLARLITTHSLPADTPSRVRRSIEPLARFPLLGASLEGRWRDYRFLLGPWRWMLIVYAYDDKADVVAVVTIQDGRTSTAASVRSIGPLQGS
;
A
#
# COMPACT_ATOMS: atom_id res chain seq x y z
N MET A 1 -4.90 -7.17 18.44
CA MET A 1 -4.10 -6.77 17.29
C MET A 1 -4.79 -7.22 16.01
N SER A 2 -4.79 -6.35 15.01
CA SER A 2 -5.38 -6.69 13.72
C SER A 2 -4.51 -7.69 12.97
N ARG A 3 -5.13 -8.55 12.19
CA ARG A 3 -4.41 -9.41 11.26
C ARG A 3 -4.03 -8.60 10.03
N VAL A 4 -2.80 -8.75 9.56
CA VAL A 4 -2.33 -8.05 8.37
C VAL A 4 -2.09 -9.10 7.28
N LEU A 5 -2.83 -8.98 6.19
CA LEU A 5 -2.78 -9.93 5.08
C LEU A 5 -2.31 -9.22 3.81
N PHE A 6 -1.64 -9.97 2.95
CA PHE A 6 -1.21 -9.50 1.64
C PHE A 6 -2.09 -10.15 0.58
N ALA A 7 -2.81 -9.34 -0.18
CA ALA A 7 -3.57 -9.87 -1.30
C ALA A 7 -2.62 -10.40 -2.37
N PRO A 8 -3.03 -11.43 -3.13
CA PRO A 8 -2.19 -11.95 -4.20
C PRO A 8 -1.75 -10.90 -5.21
N ALA A 9 -2.63 -9.93 -5.52
CA ALA A 9 -2.29 -8.84 -6.44
C ALA A 9 -1.16 -7.97 -5.88
N ALA A 10 -1.18 -7.72 -4.57
CA ALA A 10 -0.12 -6.92 -3.93
C ALA A 10 1.21 -7.66 -3.96
N ALA A 11 1.18 -8.98 -3.75
CA ALA A 11 2.39 -9.79 -3.80
C ALA A 11 2.97 -9.79 -5.22
N ALA A 12 2.12 -9.89 -6.23
CA ALA A 12 2.55 -9.84 -7.63
C ALA A 12 3.11 -8.47 -7.98
N ASP A 13 2.48 -7.40 -7.50
CA ASP A 13 2.97 -6.04 -7.71
C ASP A 13 4.35 -5.87 -7.12
N LEU A 14 4.56 -6.35 -5.90
CA LEU A 14 5.85 -6.25 -5.24
C LEU A 14 6.93 -7.01 -6.02
N ALA A 15 6.64 -8.23 -6.46
CA ALA A 15 7.58 -9.02 -7.24
C ALA A 15 7.99 -8.30 -8.52
N ARG A 16 7.01 -7.68 -9.20
CA ARG A 16 7.27 -6.94 -10.43
C ARG A 16 8.15 -5.72 -10.15
N LEU A 17 7.90 -4.99 -9.06
CA LEU A 17 8.70 -3.81 -8.70
C LEU A 17 10.13 -4.21 -8.36
N ILE A 18 10.31 -5.32 -7.66
CA ILE A 18 11.65 -5.81 -7.33
C ILE A 18 12.43 -6.06 -8.61
N THR A 19 11.83 -6.71 -9.58
CA THR A 19 12.48 -7.01 -10.85
C THR A 19 12.73 -5.74 -11.66
N THR A 20 11.71 -4.91 -11.80
CA THR A 20 11.78 -3.71 -12.65
C THR A 20 12.79 -2.70 -12.14
N HIS A 21 12.89 -2.55 -10.82
CA HIS A 21 13.75 -1.54 -10.20
C HIS A 21 15.03 -2.13 -9.63
N SER A 22 15.28 -3.42 -9.86
CA SER A 22 16.47 -4.11 -9.34
C SER A 22 16.62 -3.89 -7.82
N LEU A 23 15.53 -4.08 -7.08
CA LEU A 23 15.54 -3.84 -5.65
C LEU A 23 16.29 -4.96 -4.91
N PRO A 24 16.79 -4.68 -3.68
CA PRO A 24 17.51 -5.69 -2.91
C PRO A 24 16.67 -6.93 -2.62
N ALA A 25 17.36 -8.05 -2.38
CA ALA A 25 16.71 -9.32 -2.09
C ALA A 25 15.89 -9.29 -0.80
N ASP A 26 16.22 -8.40 0.14
CA ASP A 26 15.49 -8.27 1.40
C ASP A 26 14.29 -7.33 1.32
N THR A 27 13.93 -6.89 0.11
CA THR A 27 12.79 -5.98 -0.09
C THR A 27 11.49 -6.51 0.53
N PRO A 28 11.12 -7.80 0.35
CA PRO A 28 9.89 -8.29 1.00
C PRO A 28 9.92 -8.13 2.52
N SER A 29 11.06 -8.36 3.15
CA SER A 29 11.19 -8.19 4.60
C SER A 29 11.05 -6.72 5.01
N ARG A 30 11.61 -5.82 4.20
CA ARG A 30 11.49 -4.38 4.47
C ARG A 30 10.06 -3.90 4.32
N VAL A 31 9.34 -4.37 3.31
CA VAL A 31 7.94 -4.04 3.13
C VAL A 31 7.12 -4.56 4.31
N ARG A 32 7.39 -5.80 4.73
CA ARG A 32 6.70 -6.38 5.88
C ARG A 32 6.89 -5.52 7.13
N ARG A 33 8.10 -5.03 7.36
CA ARG A 33 8.37 -4.14 8.49
C ARG A 33 7.62 -2.82 8.37
N SER A 34 7.47 -2.31 7.16
CA SER A 34 6.74 -1.06 6.93
C SER A 34 5.28 -1.19 7.30
N ILE A 35 4.68 -2.36 7.16
CA ILE A 35 3.26 -2.57 7.43
C ILE A 35 2.99 -3.16 8.81
N GLU A 36 4.00 -3.61 9.54
CA GLU A 36 3.82 -4.15 10.88
C GLU A 36 3.02 -3.23 11.82
N PRO A 37 3.25 -1.92 11.83
CA PRO A 37 2.48 -1.04 12.71
C PRO A 37 0.98 -1.10 12.46
N LEU A 38 0.53 -1.53 11.29
CA LEU A 38 -0.89 -1.63 10.99
C LEU A 38 -1.60 -2.67 11.85
N ALA A 39 -0.88 -3.62 12.41
CA ALA A 39 -1.47 -4.59 13.33
C ALA A 39 -2.00 -3.90 14.59
N ARG A 40 -1.35 -2.83 15.01
CA ARG A 40 -1.77 -2.06 16.19
C ARG A 40 -2.55 -0.80 15.82
N PHE A 41 -2.21 -0.20 14.70
CA PHE A 41 -2.78 1.07 14.27
C PHE A 41 -3.29 0.93 12.85
N PRO A 42 -4.42 0.23 12.64
CA PRO A 42 -4.91 -0.04 11.28
C PRO A 42 -5.28 1.22 10.50
N LEU A 43 -5.51 2.34 11.19
CA LEU A 43 -5.84 3.60 10.52
C LEU A 43 -4.64 4.52 10.39
N LEU A 44 -3.44 4.00 10.54
CA LEU A 44 -2.21 4.79 10.51
C LEU A 44 -1.99 5.50 9.18
N GLY A 45 -2.31 4.84 8.08
CA GLY A 45 -2.10 5.40 6.75
C GLY A 45 -3.06 6.53 6.44
N ALA A 46 -2.69 7.35 5.45
CA ALA A 46 -3.55 8.44 5.01
C ALA A 46 -4.73 7.89 4.19
N SER A 47 -5.90 8.49 4.38
CA SER A 47 -7.10 8.13 3.64
C SER A 47 -6.98 8.58 2.20
N LEU A 48 -7.50 7.77 1.30
CA LEU A 48 -7.74 8.19 -0.07
C LEU A 48 -9.15 8.79 -0.15
N GLU A 49 -9.43 9.49 -1.24
CA GLU A 49 -10.72 10.14 -1.41
C GLU A 49 -11.47 9.63 -2.63
N GLY A 50 -12.70 10.12 -2.81
CA GLY A 50 -13.56 9.71 -3.90
C GLY A 50 -13.97 8.26 -3.74
N ARG A 51 -13.99 7.51 -4.84
CA ARG A 51 -14.37 6.11 -4.79
C ARG A 51 -13.35 5.21 -4.11
N TRP A 52 -12.18 5.77 -3.77
CA TRP A 52 -11.14 5.04 -3.06
C TRP A 52 -11.12 5.36 -1.56
N ARG A 53 -12.17 6.01 -1.05
CA ARG A 53 -12.20 6.48 0.34
C ARG A 53 -12.14 5.38 1.38
N ASP A 54 -12.43 4.14 0.99
CA ASP A 54 -12.36 3.00 1.90
C ASP A 54 -10.94 2.44 2.03
N TYR A 55 -10.00 3.03 1.29
CA TYR A 55 -8.61 2.61 1.27
C TYR A 55 -7.73 3.65 1.91
N ARG A 56 -6.58 3.19 2.39
CA ARG A 56 -5.54 4.04 2.94
C ARG A 56 -4.23 3.66 2.32
N PHE A 57 -3.21 4.49 2.46
CA PHE A 57 -1.90 4.18 1.95
C PHE A 57 -0.81 4.57 2.94
N LEU A 58 0.31 3.85 2.86
CA LEU A 58 1.56 4.16 3.52
C LEU A 58 2.64 4.24 2.47
N LEU A 59 3.74 4.91 2.82
CA LEU A 59 4.96 4.79 2.03
C LEU A 59 5.74 3.58 2.54
N GLY A 60 6.30 2.82 1.60
CA GLY A 60 7.13 1.68 1.94
C GLY A 60 8.56 2.09 2.27
N PRO A 61 9.51 1.13 2.16
CA PRO A 61 10.92 1.42 2.45
C PRO A 61 11.51 2.52 1.59
N TRP A 62 10.94 2.77 0.41
CA TRP A 62 11.34 3.85 -0.48
C TRP A 62 10.18 4.82 -0.62
N ARG A 63 10.50 6.11 -0.71
CA ARG A 63 9.49 7.18 -0.74
C ARG A 63 8.52 7.08 -1.92
N TRP A 64 8.95 6.44 -3.00
CA TRP A 64 8.11 6.28 -4.18
C TRP A 64 7.19 5.06 -4.11
N MET A 65 7.39 4.19 -3.13
CA MET A 65 6.60 2.96 -3.02
C MET A 65 5.34 3.23 -2.21
N LEU A 66 4.19 3.12 -2.87
CA LEU A 66 2.88 3.29 -2.23
C LEU A 66 2.32 1.92 -1.87
N ILE A 67 2.02 1.72 -0.60
CA ILE A 67 1.39 0.50 -0.10
C ILE A 67 -0.06 0.84 0.22
N VAL A 68 -0.99 0.36 -0.61
CA VAL A 68 -2.41 0.65 -0.47
C VAL A 68 -3.09 -0.50 0.25
N TYR A 69 -3.89 -0.19 1.25
CA TYR A 69 -4.55 -1.21 2.06
C TYR A 69 -5.97 -0.79 2.42
N ALA A 70 -6.76 -1.78 2.80
CA ALA A 70 -8.09 -1.56 3.37
C ALA A 70 -8.15 -2.20 4.75
N TYR A 71 -8.92 -1.60 5.65
CA TYR A 71 -9.14 -2.15 6.98
C TYR A 71 -10.62 -2.53 7.13
N ASP A 72 -10.84 -3.79 7.46
CA ASP A 72 -12.17 -4.30 7.78
C ASP A 72 -12.28 -4.34 9.30
N ASP A 73 -13.01 -3.38 9.88
CA ASP A 73 -13.10 -3.27 11.33
C ASP A 73 -13.93 -4.39 11.96
N LYS A 74 -14.84 -4.98 11.21
CA LYS A 74 -15.66 -6.09 11.73
C LYS A 74 -14.84 -7.36 11.87
N ALA A 75 -14.02 -7.66 10.89
CA ALA A 75 -13.14 -8.81 10.93
C ALA A 75 -11.82 -8.52 11.62
N ASP A 76 -11.51 -7.24 11.86
CA ASP A 76 -10.24 -6.77 12.40
C ASP A 76 -9.07 -7.24 11.53
N VAL A 77 -9.20 -7.01 10.23
CA VAL A 77 -8.22 -7.43 9.22
C VAL A 77 -7.78 -6.23 8.39
N VAL A 78 -6.46 -6.10 8.25
CA VAL A 78 -5.84 -5.16 7.31
C VAL A 78 -5.43 -5.97 6.09
N ALA A 79 -5.91 -5.59 4.92
CA ALA A 79 -5.56 -6.26 3.67
C ALA A 79 -4.79 -5.30 2.78
N VAL A 80 -3.52 -5.61 2.51
CA VAL A 80 -2.73 -4.87 1.53
C VAL A 80 -3.19 -5.31 0.16
N VAL A 81 -3.74 -4.38 -0.62
CA VAL A 81 -4.40 -4.72 -1.89
C VAL A 81 -3.54 -4.46 -3.10
N THR A 82 -2.63 -3.49 -3.03
CA THR A 82 -1.70 -3.21 -4.14
C THR A 82 -0.48 -2.47 -3.64
N ILE A 83 0.61 -2.60 -4.38
CA ILE A 83 1.82 -1.81 -4.15
C ILE A 83 2.19 -1.18 -5.48
N GLN A 84 2.40 0.12 -5.48
CA GLN A 84 2.62 0.87 -6.70
C GLN A 84 3.81 1.81 -6.58
N ASP A 85 4.41 2.11 -7.73
CA ASP A 85 5.41 3.17 -7.83
C ASP A 85 4.69 4.49 -8.00
N GLY A 86 4.80 5.36 -7.01
CA GLY A 86 4.10 6.66 -7.00
C GLY A 86 4.54 7.61 -8.11
N ARG A 87 5.56 7.26 -8.87
CA ARG A 87 6.06 8.07 -9.97
C ARG A 87 5.52 7.62 -11.32
N THR A 88 4.79 6.49 -11.37
CA THR A 88 4.29 5.94 -12.62
C THR A 88 2.89 6.47 -12.92
N SER A 89 2.46 6.30 -14.18
CA SER A 89 1.13 6.67 -14.59
C SER A 89 0.06 5.84 -13.88
N THR A 90 0.36 4.60 -13.52
CA THR A 90 -0.56 3.75 -12.78
C THR A 90 -0.83 4.34 -11.41
N ALA A 91 0.22 4.79 -10.72
CA ALA A 91 0.06 5.43 -9.42
C ALA A 91 -0.64 6.77 -9.56
N ALA A 92 -0.42 7.48 -10.66
CA ALA A 92 -1.14 8.72 -10.93
C ALA A 92 -2.64 8.47 -11.00
N SER A 93 -3.07 7.32 -11.51
CA SER A 93 -4.49 6.96 -11.53
C SER A 93 -5.04 6.83 -10.11
N VAL A 94 -4.28 6.26 -9.20
CA VAL A 94 -4.68 6.19 -7.80
C VAL A 94 -4.79 7.60 -7.22
N ARG A 95 -3.80 8.44 -7.48
CA ARG A 95 -3.79 9.81 -6.98
C ARG A 95 -4.86 10.68 -7.63
N SER A 96 -5.25 10.37 -8.86
CA SER A 96 -6.27 11.14 -9.54
C SER A 96 -7.64 10.99 -8.90
N ILE A 97 -7.80 9.97 -8.06
CA ILE A 97 -9.05 9.74 -7.34
C ILE A 97 -9.01 10.40 -5.98
N GLY A 98 -7.81 10.66 -5.46
CA GLY A 98 -7.61 11.28 -4.16
C GLY A 98 -7.41 12.78 -4.25
N PRO A 99 -7.15 13.42 -3.10
CA PRO A 99 -7.03 14.88 -3.03
C PRO A 99 -5.90 15.46 -3.85
N LEU A 100 -4.86 14.68 -4.10
CA LEU A 100 -3.71 15.16 -4.84
C LEU A 100 -4.05 15.46 -6.29
N GLN A 101 -5.08 14.85 -6.80
CA GLN A 101 -5.49 15.02 -8.18
C GLN A 101 -6.44 16.19 -8.35
N GLY A 102 -7.05 16.64 -7.30
CA GLY A 102 -7.99 17.74 -7.35
C GLY A 102 -7.36 19.04 -7.79
N SER A 103 -6.10 19.03 -7.93
CA SER A 103 -5.37 20.21 -8.41
C SER A 103 -5.49 20.40 -9.90
#